data_781d03ef3492056f4652591e49582f53
#
_entry.id   781d03ef3492056f4652591e49582f53
#
_cell.length_a   1.000
_cell.length_b   1.000
_cell.length_c   1.000
_cell.angle_alpha   90.00
_cell.angle_beta   90.00
_cell.angle_gamma   90.00
#
_symmetry.space_group_name_H-M   'P 1'
#
loop_
_entity.id
_entity.type
_entity.pdbx_description
1 polymer ?
#
loop_
_entity_poly.entity_id
_entity_poly.type
_entity_poly.pdbx_seq_one_letter_code
_entity_poly.pdbx_strand_id
1 'polypeptide(L)'
;MKPIIFNTEMVKAILDGRKTMTRRVIKPQPLGRIAYIMAGYKHGSWSYPGPDTYKYWGDKWKEPEGLSSEERNRHWTPPCHTDDILYVRETFAKIGEDVDGFWFENSEQLYNGMFIYKADGIDLSDIGRWRPSIHMPKEAARIFLRVTDVRVEQLEEIFEDPPGPNNQIVREGFRYGCDFIAMWQNTLNPADRELFGVDANPWVWVIEFERCENPGSREVNDNG
;
A
#
# COMPACT_ATOMS: atom_id res chain seq x y z
N MET A 1 10.27 -10.74 -0.38
CA MET A 1 9.85 -9.38 0.05
C MET A 1 9.58 -8.51 -1.18
N LYS A 2 8.48 -7.78 -1.19
CA LYS A 2 8.06 -6.88 -2.28
C LYS A 2 8.11 -5.42 -1.81
N PRO A 3 8.43 -4.43 -2.67
CA PRO A 3 8.41 -3.02 -2.28
C PRO A 3 6.97 -2.50 -2.19
N ILE A 4 6.73 -1.60 -1.23
CA ILE A 4 5.53 -0.78 -1.17
C ILE A 4 5.94 0.69 -0.93
N ILE A 5 5.34 1.60 -1.69
CA ILE A 5 5.68 3.03 -1.61
C ILE A 5 4.62 3.76 -0.78
N PHE A 6 5.09 4.56 0.17
CA PHE A 6 4.28 5.48 0.95
C PHE A 6 4.87 6.89 0.93
N ASN A 7 4.01 7.90 1.00
CA ASN A 7 4.44 9.27 1.23
C ASN A 7 4.82 9.48 2.71
N THR A 8 5.45 10.62 3.00
CA THR A 8 5.98 10.94 4.33
C THR A 8 4.92 10.85 5.43
N GLU A 9 3.71 11.37 5.20
CA GLU A 9 2.64 11.37 6.20
C GLU A 9 2.09 9.96 6.46
N MET A 10 2.00 9.13 5.43
CA MET A 10 1.64 7.70 5.58
C MET A 10 2.72 6.95 6.36
N VAL A 11 4.00 7.24 6.10
CA VAL A 11 5.12 6.61 6.84
C VAL A 11 5.04 6.98 8.33
N LYS A 12 4.84 8.26 8.66
CA LYS A 12 4.63 8.69 10.04
C LYS A 12 3.44 7.94 10.68
N ALA A 13 2.32 7.83 9.97
CA ALA A 13 1.16 7.10 10.46
C ALA A 13 1.43 5.60 10.70
N ILE A 14 2.29 4.96 9.90
CA ILE A 14 2.75 3.58 10.12
C ILE A 14 3.66 3.51 11.36
N LEU A 15 4.60 4.43 11.50
CA LEU A 15 5.50 4.48 12.65
C LEU A 15 4.74 4.68 13.96
N ASP A 16 3.69 5.52 13.94
CA ASP A 16 2.78 5.78 15.07
C ASP A 16 1.79 4.60 15.34
N GLY A 17 1.76 3.58 14.49
CA GLY A 17 0.83 2.47 14.59
C GLY A 17 -0.62 2.79 14.18
N ARG A 18 -0.89 3.99 13.66
CA ARG A 18 -2.24 4.41 13.23
C ARG A 18 -2.63 3.82 11.88
N LYS A 19 -1.67 3.68 10.95
CA LYS A 19 -1.92 3.13 9.61
C LYS A 19 -1.63 1.64 9.57
N THR A 20 -2.69 0.84 9.38
CA THR A 20 -2.65 -0.63 9.32
C THR A 20 -3.25 -1.19 8.04
N MET A 21 -3.68 -0.33 7.11
CA MET A 21 -4.19 -0.75 5.80
C MET A 21 -3.85 0.27 4.72
N THR A 22 -3.98 -0.16 3.46
CA THR A 22 -3.83 0.72 2.31
C THR A 22 -4.66 0.23 1.13
N ARG A 23 -5.17 1.17 0.35
CA ARG A 23 -5.91 0.89 -0.89
C ARG A 23 -5.04 1.13 -2.11
N ARG A 24 -5.22 0.27 -3.13
CA ARG A 24 -4.56 0.39 -4.44
C ARG A 24 -5.59 0.12 -5.53
N VAL A 25 -5.66 1.02 -6.52
CA VAL A 25 -6.57 0.87 -7.67
C VAL A 25 -6.32 -0.44 -8.40
N ILE A 26 -7.37 -1.17 -8.71
CA ILE A 26 -7.31 -2.34 -9.59
C ILE A 26 -7.23 -1.84 -11.03
N LYS A 27 -6.27 -2.33 -11.80
CA LYS A 27 -6.11 -1.98 -13.22
C LYS A 27 -6.00 -3.24 -14.08
N PRO A 28 -6.80 -3.36 -15.14
CA PRO A 28 -7.94 -2.52 -15.49
C PRO A 28 -9.12 -2.73 -14.52
N GLN A 29 -10.06 -1.76 -14.48
CA GLN A 29 -11.24 -1.86 -13.63
C GLN A 29 -12.14 -3.02 -14.05
N PRO A 30 -12.69 -3.78 -13.10
CA PRO A 30 -13.77 -4.73 -13.37
C PRO A 30 -15.07 -3.99 -13.78
N LEU A 31 -15.80 -4.53 -14.73
CA LEU A 31 -17.09 -3.98 -15.18
C LEU A 31 -18.28 -4.41 -14.29
N GLY A 32 -18.03 -4.95 -13.13
CA GLY A 32 -19.04 -5.43 -12.19
C GLY A 32 -18.39 -6.08 -11.00
N ARG A 33 -19.12 -6.91 -10.27
CA ARG A 33 -18.59 -7.64 -9.13
C ARG A 33 -17.60 -8.70 -9.56
N ILE A 34 -16.51 -8.80 -8.85
CA ILE A 34 -15.56 -9.91 -8.96
C ILE A 34 -15.55 -10.71 -7.65
N ALA A 35 -15.18 -11.98 -7.74
CA ALA A 35 -15.09 -12.88 -6.60
C ALA A 35 -13.69 -13.50 -6.51
N TYR A 36 -13.26 -13.79 -5.30
CA TYR A 36 -12.01 -14.52 -5.08
C TYR A 36 -12.21 -15.98 -5.46
N ILE A 37 -11.35 -16.48 -6.34
CA ILE A 37 -11.34 -17.87 -6.75
C ILE A 37 -10.04 -18.51 -6.27
N MET A 38 -10.16 -19.48 -5.38
CA MET A 38 -9.10 -20.41 -5.02
C MET A 38 -8.88 -21.38 -6.19
N ALA A 39 -8.12 -20.97 -7.17
CA ALA A 39 -7.61 -21.92 -8.17
C ALA A 39 -6.48 -22.70 -7.54
N GLY A 40 -6.58 -24.00 -7.33
CA GLY A 40 -5.63 -25.03 -6.84
C GLY A 40 -4.14 -24.75 -6.64
N TYR A 41 -3.71 -23.51 -6.53
CA TYR A 41 -2.38 -23.00 -6.33
C TYR A 41 -2.29 -22.19 -5.03
N LYS A 42 -1.09 -22.04 -4.48
CA LYS A 42 -0.78 -21.29 -3.26
C LYS A 42 -1.29 -19.85 -3.22
N HIS A 43 -1.69 -19.29 -4.35
CA HIS A 43 -2.14 -17.92 -4.52
C HIS A 43 -3.35 -17.91 -5.45
N GLY A 44 -4.54 -17.66 -4.90
CA GLY A 44 -5.75 -17.44 -5.67
C GLY A 44 -5.74 -16.11 -6.42
N SER A 45 -6.68 -15.94 -7.33
CA SER A 45 -6.90 -14.71 -8.10
C SER A 45 -8.36 -14.30 -8.04
N TRP A 46 -8.60 -13.04 -8.34
CA TRP A 46 -9.95 -12.50 -8.45
C TRP A 46 -10.39 -12.58 -9.90
N SER A 47 -11.61 -13.03 -10.14
CA SER A 47 -12.20 -13.11 -11.47
C SER A 47 -13.71 -12.88 -11.41
N TYR A 48 -14.36 -12.80 -12.57
CA TYR A 48 -15.80 -12.85 -12.59
C TYR A 48 -16.30 -14.22 -12.08
N PRO A 49 -17.39 -14.22 -11.30
CA PRO A 49 -18.03 -15.48 -10.86
C PRO A 49 -18.41 -16.33 -12.07
N GLY A 50 -18.03 -17.60 -12.07
CA GLY A 50 -18.48 -18.57 -13.07
C GLY A 50 -19.87 -19.17 -12.72
N PRO A 51 -20.45 -20.00 -13.60
CA PRO A 51 -21.78 -20.60 -13.41
C PRO A 51 -21.95 -21.32 -12.08
N ASP A 52 -20.90 -21.96 -11.56
CA ASP A 52 -20.95 -22.70 -10.30
C ASP A 52 -20.93 -21.80 -9.06
N THR A 53 -20.48 -20.57 -9.18
CA THR A 53 -20.48 -19.57 -8.10
C THR A 53 -21.85 -18.93 -7.88
N TYR A 54 -22.74 -18.97 -8.87
CA TYR A 54 -24.12 -18.48 -8.76
C TYR A 54 -24.92 -19.16 -7.64
N LYS A 55 -24.63 -20.40 -7.31
CA LYS A 55 -25.29 -21.14 -6.23
C LYS A 55 -25.09 -20.50 -4.84
N TYR A 56 -24.01 -19.73 -4.67
CA TYR A 56 -23.67 -19.07 -3.40
C TYR A 56 -24.18 -17.63 -3.30
N TRP A 57 -24.41 -16.94 -4.43
CA TRP A 57 -24.77 -15.52 -4.45
C TRP A 57 -26.26 -15.25 -4.71
N GLY A 58 -27.03 -16.27 -5.10
CA GLY A 58 -28.46 -16.16 -5.38
C GLY A 58 -28.78 -15.18 -6.51
N ASP A 59 -30.07 -14.78 -6.61
CA ASP A 59 -30.62 -13.92 -7.68
C ASP A 59 -30.07 -12.46 -7.66
N LYS A 60 -29.19 -12.12 -6.76
CA LYS A 60 -28.65 -10.74 -6.62
C LYS A 60 -27.49 -10.43 -7.57
N TRP A 61 -26.92 -11.43 -8.22
CA TRP A 61 -25.84 -11.19 -9.16
C TRP A 61 -26.34 -11.32 -10.60
N LYS A 62 -26.11 -10.27 -11.38
CA LYS A 62 -26.32 -10.30 -12.83
C LYS A 62 -24.95 -10.13 -13.49
N GLU A 63 -24.67 -10.99 -14.47
CA GLU A 63 -23.49 -10.82 -15.31
C GLU A 63 -23.57 -9.46 -16.02
N PRO A 64 -22.51 -8.64 -16.03
CA PRO A 64 -22.49 -7.39 -16.78
C PRO A 64 -22.76 -7.69 -18.27
N GLU A 65 -23.71 -6.94 -18.85
CA GLU A 65 -24.02 -7.08 -20.27
C GLU A 65 -22.84 -6.59 -21.12
N GLY A 66 -22.62 -7.27 -22.26
CA GLY A 66 -21.62 -6.83 -23.24
C GLY A 66 -20.18 -7.25 -22.98
N LEU A 67 -19.90 -8.11 -21.98
CA LEU A 67 -18.56 -8.64 -21.76
C LEU A 67 -18.07 -9.48 -22.95
N SER A 68 -16.91 -9.13 -23.46
CA SER A 68 -16.17 -9.98 -24.42
C SER A 68 -15.70 -11.27 -23.76
N SER A 69 -15.36 -12.29 -24.56
CA SER A 69 -14.79 -13.54 -24.04
C SER A 69 -13.46 -13.31 -23.31
N GLU A 70 -12.68 -12.31 -23.72
CA GLU A 70 -11.43 -11.95 -23.06
C GLU A 70 -11.68 -11.35 -21.67
N GLU A 71 -12.65 -10.46 -21.55
CA GLU A 71 -13.04 -9.86 -20.28
C GLU A 71 -13.59 -10.89 -19.29
N ARG A 72 -14.43 -11.83 -19.76
CA ARG A 72 -14.96 -12.93 -18.93
C ARG A 72 -13.88 -13.81 -18.34
N ASN A 73 -12.80 -14.05 -19.09
CA ASN A 73 -11.68 -14.89 -18.67
C ASN A 73 -10.58 -14.11 -17.94
N ARG A 74 -10.79 -12.82 -17.65
CA ARG A 74 -9.79 -11.99 -16.98
C ARG A 74 -9.68 -12.37 -15.52
N HIS A 75 -8.42 -12.51 -15.08
CA HIS A 75 -8.05 -12.70 -13.69
C HIS A 75 -7.33 -11.47 -13.17
N TRP A 76 -7.73 -11.00 -11.99
CA TRP A 76 -7.05 -9.92 -11.27
C TRP A 76 -6.22 -10.52 -10.15
N THR A 77 -4.91 -10.35 -10.25
CA THR A 77 -3.96 -10.81 -9.23
C THR A 77 -3.59 -9.65 -8.32
N PRO A 78 -3.72 -9.81 -7.00
CA PRO A 78 -3.34 -8.75 -6.07
C PRO A 78 -1.81 -8.51 -6.10
N PRO A 79 -1.35 -7.31 -5.74
CA PRO A 79 0.07 -6.98 -5.71
C PRO A 79 0.85 -7.77 -4.66
N CYS A 80 0.16 -8.26 -3.63
CA CYS A 80 0.69 -9.11 -2.57
C CYS A 80 -0.40 -10.06 -2.05
N HIS A 81 -0.01 -11.02 -1.22
CA HIS A 81 -0.90 -12.01 -0.60
C HIS A 81 -0.69 -12.02 0.92
N THR A 82 -1.60 -12.61 1.64
CA THR A 82 -1.47 -12.86 3.09
C THR A 82 -0.12 -13.54 3.38
N ASP A 83 0.52 -13.16 4.46
CA ASP A 83 1.88 -13.54 4.89
C ASP A 83 3.05 -13.02 4.02
N ASP A 84 2.79 -12.32 2.91
CA ASP A 84 3.87 -11.61 2.21
C ASP A 84 4.49 -10.55 3.15
N ILE A 85 5.82 -10.43 3.08
CA ILE A 85 6.54 -9.33 3.73
C ILE A 85 6.79 -8.24 2.71
N LEU A 86 6.33 -7.04 3.03
CA LEU A 86 6.56 -5.83 2.25
C LEU A 86 7.64 -5.00 2.94
N TYR A 87 8.56 -4.41 2.16
CA TYR A 87 9.45 -3.38 2.66
C TYR A 87 9.00 -2.00 2.18
N VAL A 88 8.91 -1.06 3.10
CA VAL A 88 8.45 0.31 2.81
C VAL A 88 9.56 1.09 2.13
N ARG A 89 9.20 1.76 1.04
CA ARG A 89 10.03 2.76 0.38
C ARG A 89 9.49 4.14 0.70
N GLU A 90 10.31 4.97 1.32
CA GLU A 90 9.98 6.31 1.78
C GLU A 90 10.97 7.34 1.22
N THR A 91 10.67 8.62 1.37
CA THR A 91 11.58 9.71 0.98
C THR A 91 12.79 9.70 1.90
N PHE A 92 13.99 9.65 1.33
CA PHE A 92 15.24 9.43 2.03
C PHE A 92 16.38 10.31 1.48
N ALA A 93 17.49 10.37 2.20
CA ALA A 93 18.76 10.88 1.72
C ALA A 93 19.90 10.00 2.26
N LYS A 94 21.07 10.03 1.62
CA LYS A 94 22.26 9.32 2.07
C LYS A 94 23.34 10.31 2.43
N ILE A 95 23.85 10.22 3.63
CA ILE A 95 24.93 11.10 4.15
C ILE A 95 26.19 10.84 3.34
N GLY A 96 26.87 11.92 2.93
CA GLY A 96 28.05 11.90 2.08
C GLY A 96 27.74 11.88 0.57
N GLU A 97 26.48 11.58 0.16
CA GLU A 97 26.05 11.66 -1.25
C GLU A 97 25.01 12.77 -1.47
N ASP A 98 23.99 12.85 -0.62
CA ASP A 98 22.88 13.80 -0.74
C ASP A 98 22.96 14.93 0.25
N VAL A 99 23.68 14.71 1.35
CA VAL A 99 23.84 15.63 2.47
C VAL A 99 25.30 15.62 2.89
N ASP A 100 25.87 16.80 3.12
CA ASP A 100 27.23 16.92 3.65
C ASP A 100 27.26 16.37 5.10
N GLY A 101 28.13 15.39 5.34
CA GLY A 101 28.30 14.76 6.65
C GLY A 101 28.78 15.71 7.73
N PHE A 102 29.44 16.82 7.36
CA PHE A 102 29.93 17.83 8.29
C PHE A 102 28.83 18.44 9.18
N TRP A 103 27.62 18.61 8.64
CA TRP A 103 26.49 19.18 9.38
C TRP A 103 25.95 18.29 10.50
N PHE A 104 26.36 17.03 10.53
CA PHE A 104 25.93 16.04 11.52
C PHE A 104 27.04 15.65 12.50
N GLU A 105 28.25 16.31 12.46
CA GLU A 105 29.39 15.97 13.31
C GLU A 105 29.13 16.09 14.83
N ASN A 106 28.10 16.85 15.23
CA ASN A 106 27.70 16.97 16.63
C ASN A 106 26.60 15.96 17.04
N SER A 107 26.10 15.14 16.12
CA SER A 107 25.17 14.05 16.43
C SER A 107 26.00 12.78 16.54
N GLU A 108 26.17 12.26 17.73
CA GLU A 108 27.05 11.15 18.11
C GLU A 108 26.90 9.83 17.31
N GLN A 109 26.06 9.78 16.28
CA GLN A 109 25.71 8.53 15.61
C GLN A 109 25.46 8.59 14.09
N LEU A 110 25.74 9.70 13.38
CA LEU A 110 25.50 9.79 11.94
C LEU A 110 26.83 9.76 11.15
N TYR A 111 27.04 8.69 10.40
CA TYR A 111 28.26 8.47 9.62
C TYR A 111 27.99 8.53 8.12
N ASN A 112 29.01 8.88 7.32
CA ASN A 112 28.98 8.77 5.88
C ASN A 112 28.46 7.39 5.42
N GLY A 113 27.53 7.40 4.47
CA GLY A 113 26.89 6.18 3.97
C GLY A 113 25.60 5.79 4.67
N MET A 114 25.25 6.40 5.82
CA MET A 114 23.98 6.16 6.48
C MET A 114 22.80 6.78 5.73
N PHE A 115 21.65 6.16 5.87
CA PHE A 115 20.40 6.68 5.34
C PHE A 115 19.65 7.48 6.41
N ILE A 116 19.08 8.61 6.00
CA ILE A 116 18.17 9.43 6.80
C ILE A 116 16.86 9.57 6.08
N TYR A 117 15.78 9.81 6.83
CA TYR A 117 14.43 9.72 6.29
C TYR A 117 13.64 10.99 6.61
N LYS A 118 12.91 11.47 5.61
CA LYS A 118 12.09 12.69 5.74
C LYS A 118 11.00 12.56 6.82
N ALA A 119 10.55 11.33 7.08
CA ALA A 119 9.54 11.04 8.09
C ALA A 119 10.03 11.33 9.52
N ASP A 120 11.35 11.38 9.75
CA ASP A 120 11.95 11.68 11.06
C ASP A 120 11.96 13.18 11.40
N GLY A 121 11.44 14.02 10.47
CA GLY A 121 11.32 15.45 10.70
C GLY A 121 12.58 16.27 10.48
N ILE A 122 13.62 15.67 9.87
CA ILE A 122 14.86 16.36 9.53
C ILE A 122 14.59 17.37 8.41
N ASP A 123 15.07 18.58 8.57
CA ASP A 123 15.06 19.61 7.52
C ASP A 123 16.40 19.62 6.78
N LEU A 124 16.36 19.44 5.46
CA LEU A 124 17.53 19.47 4.58
C LEU A 124 17.58 20.71 3.66
N SER A 125 16.72 21.70 3.87
CA SER A 125 16.56 22.84 2.94
C SER A 125 17.89 23.56 2.64
N ASP A 126 18.78 23.65 3.62
CA ASP A 126 20.06 24.38 3.50
C ASP A 126 21.29 23.48 3.33
N ILE A 127 21.17 22.17 3.52
CA ILE A 127 22.32 21.27 3.67
C ILE A 127 22.29 20.06 2.73
N GLY A 128 21.21 19.87 1.96
CA GLY A 128 21.12 18.70 1.10
C GLY A 128 19.82 18.59 0.34
N ARG A 129 19.58 17.40 -0.19
CA ARG A 129 18.36 17.09 -0.97
C ARG A 129 17.75 15.76 -0.61
N TRP A 130 16.44 15.70 -0.66
CA TRP A 130 15.68 14.47 -0.52
C TRP A 130 15.58 13.72 -1.85
N ARG A 131 15.85 12.41 -1.82
CA ARG A 131 15.56 11.50 -2.94
C ARG A 131 14.11 10.99 -2.83
N PRO A 132 13.35 10.97 -3.94
CA PRO A 132 12.02 10.35 -3.97
C PRO A 132 12.06 8.87 -3.58
N SER A 133 10.99 8.41 -2.93
CA SER A 133 10.82 7.02 -2.48
C SER A 133 10.97 5.96 -3.59
N ILE A 134 10.65 6.31 -4.85
CA ILE A 134 10.81 5.41 -6.00
C ILE A 134 12.27 5.00 -6.25
N HIS A 135 13.24 5.76 -5.75
CA HIS A 135 14.68 5.49 -5.90
C HIS A 135 15.30 4.84 -4.66
N MET A 136 14.51 4.61 -3.59
CA MET A 136 15.03 4.03 -2.37
C MET A 136 15.44 2.57 -2.58
N PRO A 137 16.70 2.21 -2.34
CA PRO A 137 17.17 0.83 -2.45
C PRO A 137 16.66 -0.01 -1.26
N LYS A 138 16.66 -1.34 -1.43
CA LYS A 138 16.12 -2.25 -0.42
C LYS A 138 16.91 -2.23 0.89
N GLU A 139 18.23 -2.05 0.81
CA GLU A 139 19.12 -1.95 1.97
C GLU A 139 18.83 -0.73 2.88
N ALA A 140 18.22 0.30 2.31
CA ALA A 140 17.74 1.46 3.06
C ALA A 140 16.41 1.22 3.77
N ALA A 141 15.77 0.08 3.57
CA ALA A 141 14.46 -0.18 4.17
C ALA A 141 14.59 -0.45 5.67
N ARG A 142 13.86 0.30 6.48
CA ARG A 142 13.79 0.19 7.94
C ARG A 142 12.42 -0.23 8.46
N ILE A 143 11.40 -0.23 7.60
CA ILE A 143 10.03 -0.58 7.96
C ILE A 143 9.61 -1.78 7.13
N PHE A 144 9.21 -2.84 7.82
CA PHE A 144 8.73 -4.08 7.23
C PHE A 144 7.31 -4.34 7.70
N LEU A 145 6.47 -4.77 6.76
CA LEU A 145 5.04 -5.00 6.98
C LEU A 145 4.70 -6.43 6.58
N ARG A 146 4.09 -7.18 7.49
CA ARG A 146 3.46 -8.46 7.18
C ARG A 146 2.05 -8.20 6.72
N VAL A 147 1.68 -8.69 5.56
CA VAL A 147 0.31 -8.64 5.05
C VAL A 147 -0.55 -9.62 5.84
N THR A 148 -1.65 -9.12 6.42
CA THR A 148 -2.59 -9.91 7.22
C THR A 148 -3.84 -10.28 6.44
N ASP A 149 -4.27 -9.42 5.52
CA ASP A 149 -5.43 -9.66 4.65
C ASP A 149 -5.30 -8.91 3.32
N VAL A 150 -5.88 -9.48 2.27
CA VAL A 150 -6.03 -8.82 0.96
C VAL A 150 -7.42 -9.12 0.42
N ARG A 151 -8.19 -8.08 0.14
CA ARG A 151 -9.53 -8.19 -0.42
C ARG A 151 -9.82 -7.11 -1.44
N VAL A 152 -10.97 -7.21 -2.09
CA VAL A 152 -11.46 -6.25 -3.08
C VAL A 152 -12.69 -5.54 -2.52
N GLU A 153 -12.68 -4.21 -2.61
CA GLU A 153 -13.81 -3.34 -2.22
C GLU A 153 -14.02 -2.26 -3.29
N GLN A 154 -15.19 -1.64 -3.30
CA GLN A 154 -15.35 -0.34 -3.94
C GLN A 154 -14.83 0.76 -3.03
N LEU A 155 -14.30 1.83 -3.60
CA LEU A 155 -13.60 2.86 -2.81
C LEU A 155 -14.51 3.51 -1.77
N GLU A 156 -15.78 3.70 -2.07
CA GLU A 156 -16.75 4.33 -1.16
C GLU A 156 -17.04 3.51 0.11
N GLU A 157 -16.82 2.19 0.08
CA GLU A 157 -17.01 1.33 1.26
C GLU A 157 -16.15 1.76 2.47
N ILE A 158 -15.09 2.54 2.23
CA ILE A 158 -14.28 3.14 3.30
C ILE A 158 -15.09 4.06 4.23
N PHE A 159 -16.19 4.64 3.73
CA PHE A 159 -17.01 5.60 4.48
C PHE A 159 -18.18 4.94 5.22
N GLU A 160 -18.41 3.64 5.02
CA GLU A 160 -19.54 2.93 5.62
C GLU A 160 -19.33 2.58 7.10
N ASP A 161 -18.09 2.53 7.57
CA ASP A 161 -17.77 2.16 8.93
C ASP A 161 -18.19 3.25 9.94
N PRO A 162 -18.73 2.85 11.10
CA PRO A 162 -19.03 3.78 12.17
C PRO A 162 -17.75 4.45 12.71
N PRO A 163 -17.86 5.64 13.30
CA PRO A 163 -16.72 6.29 13.95
C PRO A 163 -16.11 5.40 15.04
N GLY A 164 -14.78 5.31 15.07
CA GLY A 164 -14.05 4.53 16.08
C GLY A 164 -12.64 4.15 15.64
N PRO A 165 -11.86 3.52 16.51
CA PRO A 165 -10.48 3.14 16.22
C PRO A 165 -10.36 2.10 15.08
N ASN A 166 -11.41 1.30 14.90
CA ASN A 166 -11.47 0.30 13.83
C ASN A 166 -12.01 0.85 12.50
N ASN A 167 -12.41 2.13 12.46
CA ASN A 167 -12.87 2.79 11.25
C ASN A 167 -11.78 2.75 10.18
N GLN A 168 -12.14 2.41 8.95
CA GLN A 168 -11.19 2.21 7.85
C GLN A 168 -10.40 3.49 7.51
N ILE A 169 -10.99 4.67 7.66
CA ILE A 169 -10.30 5.96 7.47
C ILE A 169 -9.17 6.12 8.49
N VAL A 170 -9.42 5.75 9.75
CA VAL A 170 -8.41 5.78 10.82
C VAL A 170 -7.31 4.77 10.53
N ARG A 171 -7.67 3.56 10.09
CA ARG A 171 -6.73 2.51 9.73
C ARG A 171 -5.93 2.82 8.45
N GLU A 172 -6.44 3.69 7.56
CA GLU A 172 -5.66 4.28 6.45
C GLU A 172 -4.69 5.38 6.93
N GLY A 173 -4.75 5.78 8.20
CA GLY A 173 -3.87 6.76 8.81
C GLY A 173 -4.43 8.19 8.84
N PHE A 174 -5.72 8.38 8.53
CA PHE A 174 -6.37 9.68 8.50
C PHE A 174 -7.34 9.86 9.67
N ARG A 175 -7.52 11.11 10.08
CA ARG A 175 -8.50 11.46 11.12
C ARG A 175 -9.89 11.69 10.53
N TYR A 176 -9.95 12.26 9.33
CA TYR A 176 -11.19 12.64 8.67
C TYR A 176 -11.23 12.10 7.24
N GLY A 177 -12.44 11.80 6.74
CA GLY A 177 -12.65 11.33 5.38
C GLY A 177 -12.22 12.34 4.32
N CYS A 178 -12.35 13.65 4.56
CA CYS A 178 -11.89 14.69 3.66
C CYS A 178 -10.37 14.65 3.43
N ASP A 179 -9.58 14.29 4.44
CA ASP A 179 -8.12 14.17 4.32
C ASP A 179 -7.75 12.95 3.45
N PHE A 180 -8.48 11.84 3.61
CA PHE A 180 -8.35 10.68 2.75
C PHE A 180 -8.70 11.01 1.30
N ILE A 181 -9.83 11.69 1.06
CA ILE A 181 -10.26 12.11 -0.29
C ILE A 181 -9.18 12.98 -0.93
N ALA A 182 -8.69 14.00 -0.23
CA ALA A 182 -7.66 14.89 -0.73
C ALA A 182 -6.37 14.13 -1.09
N MET A 183 -5.93 13.23 -0.21
CA MET A 183 -4.76 12.39 -0.46
C MET A 183 -4.98 11.48 -1.68
N TRP A 184 -6.14 10.79 -1.76
CA TRP A 184 -6.47 9.91 -2.87
C TRP A 184 -6.39 10.64 -4.21
N GLN A 185 -7.09 11.78 -4.32
CA GLN A 185 -7.08 12.60 -5.53
C GLN A 185 -5.68 13.10 -5.91
N ASN A 186 -4.84 13.43 -4.94
CA ASN A 186 -3.47 13.89 -5.17
C ASN A 186 -2.49 12.77 -5.58
N THR A 187 -2.82 11.51 -5.32
CA THR A 187 -2.01 10.36 -5.78
C THR A 187 -2.28 9.98 -7.22
N LEU A 188 -3.39 10.44 -7.80
CA LEU A 188 -3.79 10.14 -9.17
C LEU A 188 -3.21 11.17 -10.15
N ASN A 189 -2.75 10.69 -11.31
CA ASN A 189 -2.49 11.60 -12.42
C ASN A 189 -3.77 12.32 -12.84
N PRO A 190 -3.71 13.56 -13.30
CA PRO A 190 -4.91 14.29 -13.74
C PRO A 190 -5.77 13.52 -14.75
N ALA A 191 -5.15 12.82 -15.70
CA ALA A 191 -5.86 11.99 -16.69
C ALA A 191 -6.58 10.76 -16.09
N ASP A 192 -6.13 10.29 -14.94
CA ASP A 192 -6.67 9.10 -14.27
C ASP A 192 -7.84 9.45 -13.32
N ARG A 193 -8.07 10.73 -13.01
CA ARG A 193 -9.05 11.15 -12.00
C ARG A 193 -10.49 10.86 -12.38
N GLU A 194 -10.83 10.92 -13.66
CA GLU A 194 -12.17 10.59 -14.14
C GLU A 194 -12.51 9.10 -13.93
N LEU A 195 -11.50 8.22 -14.04
CA LEU A 195 -11.69 6.77 -13.94
C LEU A 195 -11.47 6.22 -12.53
N PHE A 196 -10.61 6.86 -11.74
CA PHE A 196 -10.16 6.34 -10.45
C PHE A 196 -10.33 7.32 -9.28
N GLY A 197 -10.90 8.51 -9.54
CA GLY A 197 -11.27 9.46 -8.50
C GLY A 197 -12.35 8.89 -7.56
N VAL A 198 -12.59 9.57 -6.45
CA VAL A 198 -13.59 9.13 -5.45
C VAL A 198 -14.98 9.04 -6.09
N ASP A 199 -15.35 10.01 -6.92
CA ASP A 199 -16.67 10.05 -7.57
C ASP A 199 -16.90 8.89 -8.56
N ALA A 200 -15.83 8.31 -9.10
CA ALA A 200 -15.90 7.15 -9.97
C ALA A 200 -16.10 5.83 -9.20
N ASN A 201 -15.92 5.87 -7.88
CA ASN A 201 -16.03 4.72 -6.99
C ASN A 201 -15.32 3.47 -7.51
N PRO A 202 -14.00 3.55 -7.79
CA PRO A 202 -13.28 2.45 -8.43
C PRO A 202 -13.14 1.24 -7.51
N TRP A 203 -13.00 0.07 -8.12
CA TRP A 203 -12.56 -1.12 -7.42
C TRP A 203 -11.10 -1.00 -6.98
N VAL A 204 -10.83 -1.39 -5.74
CA VAL A 204 -9.52 -1.29 -5.10
C VAL A 204 -9.13 -2.59 -4.42
N TRP A 205 -7.83 -2.85 -4.42
CA TRP A 205 -7.22 -3.80 -3.48
C TRP A 205 -7.15 -3.13 -2.13
N VAL A 206 -7.72 -3.73 -1.11
CA VAL A 206 -7.51 -3.38 0.29
C VAL A 206 -6.49 -4.34 0.85
N ILE A 207 -5.37 -3.80 1.31
CA ILE A 207 -4.25 -4.55 1.86
C ILE A 207 -4.12 -4.17 3.32
N GLU A 208 -4.37 -5.12 4.21
CA GLU A 208 -4.15 -4.96 5.64
C GLU A 208 -2.79 -5.49 6.03
N PHE A 209 -2.16 -4.86 7.00
CA PHE A 209 -0.82 -5.23 7.42
C PHE A 209 -0.55 -4.84 8.89
N GLU A 210 0.45 -5.49 9.45
CA GLU A 210 1.07 -5.17 10.73
C GLU A 210 2.58 -4.93 10.53
N ARG A 211 3.19 -4.14 11.41
CA ARG A 211 4.66 -4.00 11.42
C ARG A 211 5.29 -5.28 11.93
N CYS A 212 6.39 -5.67 11.29
CA CYS A 212 7.18 -6.82 11.71
C CYS A 212 8.68 -6.48 11.70
N GLU A 213 9.47 -7.34 12.30
CA GLU A 213 10.92 -7.24 12.24
C GLU A 213 11.45 -7.55 10.84
N ASN A 214 12.66 -7.07 10.55
CA ASN A 214 13.35 -7.45 9.32
C ASN A 214 13.60 -8.96 9.29
N PRO A 215 13.05 -9.71 8.34
CA PRO A 215 13.25 -11.16 8.28
C PRO A 215 14.72 -11.57 8.06
N GLY A 216 15.55 -10.66 7.52
CA GLY A 216 16.99 -10.91 7.32
C GLY A 216 17.85 -10.73 8.57
N SER A 217 17.30 -10.21 9.68
CA SER A 217 18.07 -10.01 10.91
C SER A 217 18.21 -11.27 11.76
N ARG A 218 17.51 -12.36 11.43
CA ARG A 218 17.52 -13.61 12.22
C ARG A 218 18.68 -14.55 11.92
N GLU A 219 19.48 -14.30 10.86
CA GLU A 219 20.55 -15.22 10.47
C GLU A 219 21.92 -14.99 11.17
N VAL A 220 22.03 -14.02 12.08
CA VAL A 220 23.34 -13.65 12.67
C VAL A 220 23.57 -14.27 14.08
N ASN A 221 22.58 -14.90 14.71
CA ASN A 221 22.69 -15.30 16.11
C ASN A 221 22.72 -16.82 16.41
N ASP A 222 22.93 -17.69 15.40
CA ASP A 222 22.91 -19.15 15.65
C ASP A 222 24.22 -19.86 15.29
N ASN A 223 25.37 -19.18 15.36
CA ASN A 223 26.70 -19.79 15.33
C ASN A 223 27.64 -19.10 16.33
N GLY A 224 27.44 -19.44 17.59
CA GLY A 224 28.32 -19.12 18.68
C GLY A 224 28.49 -20.31 19.61
#